data_4d337dc51056fa1e639a9b7141229ce4
#
_entry.id   4d337dc51056fa1e639a9b7141229ce4
#
_cell.length_a   1.000
_cell.length_b   1.000
_cell.length_c   1.000
_cell.angle_alpha   90.00
_cell.angle_beta   90.00
_cell.angle_gamma   90.00
#
_symmetry.space_group_name_H-M   'P 1'
#
loop_
_entity.id
_entity.type
_entity.pdbx_description
1 polymer ?
#
loop_
_entity_poly.entity_id
_entity_poly.type
_entity_poly.pdbx_seq_one_letter_code
_entity_poly.pdbx_strand_id
1 'polypeptide(L)'
;MRRLVVHGGEVLEYRIPAGADAFTEYLARQFPEDADKIRKLMAYSVDMFAQVRKLKALPRLKDMLVTPFVAPKVVANLNRTYAELLDRFRIQNERLREVLETFTSFSGVPSARASAIMTTGAMLSSMTRCFRPYGFFDEFPATMARLFQERGGEIRLRAEVERIVVENGKVAGVRIKGDERMIRAERVVTTVDPMVAMRRLVGDPYALSPDRAAEPSGQAAAADRDAFGIGRDSTLGV
;
A
#
# COMPACT_ATOMS: atom_id res chain seq x y z
N MET A 1 -15.08 10.86 -9.40
CA MET A 1 -13.70 11.37 -9.14
C MET A 1 -13.26 12.23 -10.31
N ARG A 2 -12.48 13.29 -10.09
CA ARG A 2 -11.87 14.09 -11.16
C ARG A 2 -10.39 13.77 -11.27
N ARG A 3 -9.86 13.69 -12.48
CA ARG A 3 -8.44 13.56 -12.77
C ARG A 3 -8.04 14.66 -13.73
N LEU A 4 -6.93 15.32 -13.43
CA LEU A 4 -6.30 16.29 -14.31
C LEU A 4 -5.09 15.62 -14.95
N VAL A 5 -5.01 15.69 -16.25
CA VAL A 5 -3.91 15.14 -17.04
C VAL A 5 -3.32 16.29 -17.86
N VAL A 6 -2.01 16.44 -17.85
CA VAL A 6 -1.31 17.43 -18.67
C VAL A 6 -0.83 16.74 -19.94
N HIS A 7 -1.37 17.17 -21.08
CA HIS A 7 -0.99 16.65 -22.39
C HIS A 7 -0.60 17.81 -23.31
N GLY A 8 0.61 17.80 -23.86
CA GLY A 8 1.08 18.85 -24.76
C GLY A 8 1.05 20.27 -24.17
N GLY A 9 1.09 20.42 -22.85
CA GLY A 9 0.97 21.70 -22.13
C GLY A 9 -0.47 22.10 -21.79
N GLU A 10 -1.47 21.37 -22.25
CA GLU A 10 -2.87 21.56 -21.89
C GLU A 10 -3.27 20.73 -20.69
N VAL A 11 -4.08 21.31 -19.80
CA VAL A 11 -4.66 20.59 -18.66
C VAL A 11 -6.04 20.05 -19.05
N LEU A 12 -6.14 18.73 -19.15
CA LEU A 12 -7.36 18.03 -19.49
C LEU A 12 -8.03 17.47 -18.23
N GLU A 13 -9.32 17.74 -18.05
CA GLU A 13 -10.11 17.20 -16.94
C GLU A 13 -10.89 15.97 -17.39
N TYR A 14 -10.64 14.84 -16.72
CA TYR A 14 -11.42 13.63 -16.91
C TYR A 14 -12.30 13.37 -15.67
N ARG A 15 -13.60 13.21 -15.89
CA ARG A 15 -14.57 12.86 -14.86
C ARG A 15 -14.72 11.34 -14.80
N ILE A 16 -14.03 10.72 -13.87
CA ILE A 16 -14.07 9.27 -13.70
C ILE A 16 -15.34 8.88 -12.96
N PRO A 17 -16.28 8.19 -13.61
CA PRO A 17 -17.50 7.72 -12.96
C PRO A 17 -17.20 6.61 -11.94
N ALA A 18 -18.15 6.34 -11.04
CA ALA A 18 -18.06 5.21 -10.14
C ALA A 18 -18.44 3.91 -10.87
N GLY A 19 -17.69 2.85 -10.58
CA GLY A 19 -17.89 1.53 -11.18
C GLY A 19 -17.04 1.30 -12.44
N ALA A 20 -16.53 0.07 -12.56
CA ALA A 20 -15.67 -0.33 -13.66
C ALA A 20 -16.38 -0.24 -15.02
N ASP A 21 -17.64 -0.67 -15.09
CA ASP A 21 -18.42 -0.64 -16.34
C ASP A 21 -18.68 0.78 -16.81
N ALA A 22 -19.10 1.67 -15.89
CA ALA A 22 -19.35 3.07 -16.22
C ALA A 22 -18.07 3.78 -16.66
N PHE A 23 -16.92 3.45 -16.05
CA PHE A 23 -15.63 3.98 -16.46
C PHE A 23 -15.19 3.44 -17.82
N THR A 24 -15.40 2.17 -18.08
CA THR A 24 -15.13 1.53 -19.37
C THR A 24 -15.87 2.24 -20.49
N GLU A 25 -17.19 2.41 -20.35
CA GLU A 25 -18.01 3.06 -21.36
C GLU A 25 -17.73 4.58 -21.47
N TYR A 26 -17.32 5.22 -20.36
CA TYR A 26 -16.85 6.60 -20.41
C TYR A 26 -15.60 6.73 -21.28
N LEU A 27 -14.58 5.90 -21.05
CA LEU A 27 -13.34 5.90 -21.84
C LEU A 27 -13.61 5.50 -23.29
N ALA A 28 -14.43 4.50 -23.54
CA ALA A 28 -14.80 4.06 -24.89
C ALA A 28 -15.47 5.19 -25.71
N ARG A 29 -16.24 6.07 -25.06
CA ARG A 29 -16.84 7.25 -25.71
C ARG A 29 -15.83 8.36 -25.93
N GLN A 30 -14.85 8.54 -25.03
CA GLN A 30 -13.80 9.55 -25.20
C GLN A 30 -12.76 9.14 -26.26
N PHE A 31 -12.55 7.83 -26.44
CA PHE A 31 -11.56 7.25 -27.36
C PHE A 31 -12.22 6.15 -28.22
N PRO A 32 -13.08 6.53 -29.18
CA PRO A 32 -13.87 5.57 -29.95
C PRO A 32 -13.03 4.61 -30.81
N GLU A 33 -11.85 5.05 -31.28
CA GLU A 33 -10.92 4.21 -32.05
C GLU A 33 -10.28 3.10 -31.21
N ASP A 34 -10.20 3.29 -29.90
CA ASP A 34 -9.65 2.33 -28.96
C ASP A 34 -10.72 1.62 -28.11
N ALA A 35 -12.01 1.85 -28.38
CA ALA A 35 -13.12 1.37 -27.57
C ALA A 35 -13.07 -0.14 -27.26
N ASP A 36 -12.80 -0.97 -28.28
CA ASP A 36 -12.72 -2.42 -28.13
C ASP A 36 -11.49 -2.85 -27.28
N LYS A 37 -10.37 -2.15 -27.45
CA LYS A 37 -9.17 -2.41 -26.66
C LYS A 37 -9.40 -2.04 -25.19
N ILE A 38 -10.07 -0.91 -24.94
CA ILE A 38 -10.47 -0.45 -23.60
C ILE A 38 -11.35 -1.48 -22.93
N ARG A 39 -12.41 -1.95 -23.61
CA ARG A 39 -13.31 -2.98 -23.05
C ARG A 39 -12.57 -4.26 -22.71
N LYS A 40 -11.69 -4.73 -23.59
CA LYS A 40 -10.86 -5.93 -23.36
C LYS A 40 -9.91 -5.76 -22.18
N LEU A 41 -9.22 -4.63 -22.10
CA LEU A 41 -8.32 -4.30 -20.98
C LEU A 41 -9.09 -4.27 -19.66
N MET A 42 -10.23 -3.59 -19.62
CA MET A 42 -11.03 -3.44 -18.41
C MET A 42 -11.65 -4.77 -17.96
N ALA A 43 -12.22 -5.56 -18.88
CA ALA A 43 -12.71 -6.90 -18.56
C ALA A 43 -11.62 -7.82 -18.03
N TYR A 44 -10.43 -7.79 -18.64
CA TYR A 44 -9.26 -8.52 -18.14
C TYR A 44 -8.84 -8.07 -16.74
N SER A 45 -8.83 -6.75 -16.51
CA SER A 45 -8.45 -6.12 -15.25
C SER A 45 -9.41 -6.49 -14.11
N VAL A 46 -10.72 -6.45 -14.38
CA VAL A 46 -11.77 -6.82 -13.41
C VAL A 46 -11.63 -8.29 -13.01
N ASP A 47 -11.44 -9.20 -13.99
CA ASP A 47 -11.27 -10.61 -13.68
C ASP A 47 -9.94 -10.90 -12.97
N MET A 48 -8.84 -10.26 -13.36
CA MET A 48 -7.56 -10.38 -12.65
C MET A 48 -7.70 -9.92 -11.18
N PHE A 49 -8.39 -8.81 -10.94
CA PHE A 49 -8.63 -8.32 -9.58
C PHE A 49 -9.53 -9.25 -8.77
N ALA A 50 -10.56 -9.85 -9.40
CA ALA A 50 -11.38 -10.88 -8.77
C ALA A 50 -10.56 -12.13 -8.39
N GLN A 51 -9.55 -12.48 -9.19
CA GLN A 51 -8.63 -13.58 -8.89
C GLN A 51 -7.70 -13.23 -7.70
N VAL A 52 -7.19 -11.99 -7.60
CA VAL A 52 -6.41 -11.54 -6.43
C VAL A 52 -7.18 -11.75 -5.13
N ARG A 53 -8.48 -11.45 -5.12
CA ARG A 53 -9.34 -11.60 -3.92
C ARG A 53 -9.54 -13.05 -3.48
N LYS A 54 -9.26 -14.03 -4.35
CA LYS A 54 -9.31 -15.47 -4.01
C LYS A 54 -8.01 -15.95 -3.34
N LEU A 55 -6.94 -15.16 -3.43
CA LEU A 55 -5.64 -15.53 -2.88
C LEU A 55 -5.59 -15.23 -1.37
N LYS A 56 -4.89 -16.10 -0.65
CA LYS A 56 -4.63 -15.92 0.79
C LYS A 56 -3.48 -14.93 0.99
N ALA A 57 -3.58 -14.11 2.01
CA ALA A 57 -2.52 -13.16 2.37
C ALA A 57 -1.20 -13.89 2.77
N LEU A 58 -1.31 -15.06 3.38
CA LEU A 58 -0.18 -15.92 3.76
C LEU A 58 -0.38 -17.31 3.15
N PRO A 59 0.09 -17.53 1.89
CA PRO A 59 -0.08 -18.81 1.23
C PRO A 59 0.86 -19.87 1.85
N ARG A 60 0.33 -21.08 2.02
CA ARG A 60 1.14 -22.27 2.31
C ARG A 60 1.68 -22.85 0.99
N LEU A 61 2.69 -23.72 1.06
CA LEU A 61 3.29 -24.34 -0.14
C LEU A 61 2.23 -24.96 -1.07
N LYS A 62 1.25 -25.67 -0.51
CA LYS A 62 0.12 -26.24 -1.28
C LYS A 62 -0.74 -25.18 -1.97
N ASP A 63 -0.93 -24.02 -1.36
CA ASP A 63 -1.69 -22.91 -1.94
C ASP A 63 -0.93 -22.34 -3.16
N MET A 64 0.40 -22.30 -3.10
CA MET A 64 1.26 -21.87 -4.22
C MET A 64 1.16 -22.81 -5.42
N LEU A 65 1.08 -24.11 -5.21
CA LEU A 65 0.92 -25.10 -6.29
C LEU A 65 -0.44 -24.97 -6.99
N VAL A 66 -1.47 -24.55 -6.28
CA VAL A 66 -2.83 -24.38 -6.82
C VAL A 66 -3.06 -23.00 -7.45
N THR A 67 -2.25 -22.01 -7.05
CA THR A 67 -2.39 -20.62 -7.53
C THR A 67 -2.47 -20.47 -9.06
N PRO A 68 -1.66 -21.17 -9.90
CA PRO A 68 -1.76 -21.06 -11.35
C PRO A 68 -3.13 -21.44 -11.92
N PHE A 69 -3.86 -22.32 -11.25
CA PHE A 69 -5.20 -22.77 -11.68
C PHE A 69 -6.30 -21.85 -11.15
N VAL A 70 -6.14 -21.30 -9.95
CA VAL A 70 -7.14 -20.43 -9.30
C VAL A 70 -7.02 -18.98 -9.76
N ALA A 71 -5.79 -18.54 -10.04
CA ALA A 71 -5.48 -17.15 -10.38
C ALA A 71 -4.50 -17.03 -11.56
N PRO A 72 -4.81 -17.63 -12.74
CA PRO A 72 -3.89 -17.65 -13.88
C PRO A 72 -3.52 -16.25 -14.39
N LYS A 73 -4.45 -15.28 -14.34
CA LYS A 73 -4.16 -13.90 -14.75
C LYS A 73 -3.22 -13.19 -13.77
N VAL A 74 -3.32 -13.51 -12.48
CA VAL A 74 -2.39 -12.98 -11.47
C VAL A 74 -0.99 -13.53 -11.73
N VAL A 75 -0.86 -14.85 -11.90
CA VAL A 75 0.43 -15.49 -12.19
C VAL A 75 1.07 -14.92 -13.47
N ALA A 76 0.28 -14.75 -14.54
CA ALA A 76 0.76 -14.18 -15.80
C ALA A 76 1.23 -12.71 -15.70
N ASN A 77 0.90 -12.02 -14.60
CA ASN A 77 1.28 -10.62 -14.40
C ASN A 77 2.15 -10.37 -13.15
N LEU A 78 2.64 -11.41 -12.47
CA LEU A 78 3.46 -11.26 -11.25
C LEU A 78 4.65 -10.31 -11.44
N ASN A 79 5.35 -10.45 -12.56
CA ASN A 79 6.52 -9.64 -12.89
C ASN A 79 6.25 -8.59 -13.97
N ARG A 80 4.98 -8.39 -14.36
CA ARG A 80 4.64 -7.44 -15.41
C ARG A 80 4.41 -6.06 -14.85
N THR A 81 4.97 -5.06 -15.53
CA THR A 81 4.70 -3.66 -15.27
C THR A 81 3.35 -3.22 -15.83
N TYR A 82 2.84 -2.09 -15.37
CA TYR A 82 1.59 -1.55 -15.88
C TYR A 82 1.71 -1.09 -17.32
N ALA A 83 2.85 -0.51 -17.71
CA ALA A 83 3.14 -0.16 -19.10
C ALA A 83 3.06 -1.39 -20.01
N GLU A 84 3.70 -2.51 -19.65
CA GLU A 84 3.65 -3.77 -20.41
C GLU A 84 2.24 -4.36 -20.49
N LEU A 85 1.41 -4.14 -19.47
CA LEU A 85 0.00 -4.53 -19.53
C LEU A 85 -0.76 -3.69 -20.57
N LEU A 86 -0.54 -2.37 -20.62
CA LEU A 86 -1.15 -1.50 -21.63
C LEU A 86 -0.68 -1.87 -23.05
N ASP A 87 0.61 -2.19 -23.21
CA ASP A 87 1.18 -2.63 -24.50
C ASP A 87 0.57 -3.95 -24.98
N ARG A 88 0.35 -4.91 -24.07
CA ARG A 88 -0.32 -6.18 -24.37
C ARG A 88 -1.71 -5.96 -24.99
N PHE A 89 -2.42 -4.95 -24.52
CA PHE A 89 -3.75 -4.58 -25.06
C PHE A 89 -3.66 -3.56 -26.19
N ARG A 90 -2.45 -3.27 -26.69
CA ARG A 90 -2.19 -2.33 -27.79
C ARG A 90 -2.80 -0.94 -27.56
N ILE A 91 -2.74 -0.48 -26.31
CA ILE A 91 -3.11 0.87 -25.95
C ILE A 91 -1.93 1.79 -26.35
N GLN A 92 -1.98 2.37 -27.54
CA GLN A 92 -0.91 3.20 -28.10
C GLN A 92 -1.27 4.69 -28.11
N ASN A 93 -2.54 5.03 -27.95
CA ASN A 93 -2.99 6.41 -27.87
C ASN A 93 -2.40 7.06 -26.60
N GLU A 94 -1.57 8.08 -26.78
CA GLU A 94 -0.82 8.73 -25.69
C GLU A 94 -1.75 9.33 -24.65
N ARG A 95 -2.80 10.04 -25.07
CA ARG A 95 -3.79 10.65 -24.16
C ARG A 95 -4.54 9.60 -23.33
N LEU A 96 -4.91 8.48 -23.94
CA LEU A 96 -5.54 7.36 -23.23
C LEU A 96 -4.57 6.72 -22.23
N ARG A 97 -3.29 6.55 -22.62
CA ARG A 97 -2.25 6.05 -21.71
C ARG A 97 -2.07 6.97 -20.52
N GLU A 98 -1.94 8.26 -20.72
CA GLU A 98 -1.80 9.24 -19.65
C GLU A 98 -2.96 9.17 -18.65
N VAL A 99 -4.20 9.05 -19.13
CA VAL A 99 -5.37 8.88 -18.25
C VAL A 99 -5.27 7.60 -17.43
N LEU A 100 -4.91 6.47 -18.04
CA LEU A 100 -4.77 5.19 -17.36
C LEU A 100 -3.57 5.19 -16.41
N GLU A 101 -2.48 5.81 -16.79
CA GLU A 101 -1.25 5.90 -15.99
C GLU A 101 -1.39 6.83 -14.78
N THR A 102 -2.41 7.72 -14.72
CA THR A 102 -2.68 8.49 -13.49
C THR A 102 -2.92 7.61 -12.26
N PHE A 103 -3.33 6.36 -12.46
CA PHE A 103 -3.54 5.42 -11.34
C PHE A 103 -2.23 4.89 -10.76
N THR A 104 -1.09 5.04 -11.42
CA THR A 104 0.22 4.72 -10.85
C THR A 104 0.62 5.68 -9.72
N SER A 105 -0.05 6.85 -9.62
CA SER A 105 0.17 7.81 -8.53
C SER A 105 -0.04 7.20 -7.14
N PHE A 106 -0.85 6.14 -7.02
CA PHE A 106 -1.03 5.41 -5.76
C PHE A 106 0.23 4.67 -5.30
N SER A 107 1.11 4.28 -6.23
CA SER A 107 2.38 3.62 -5.93
C SER A 107 3.57 4.58 -5.92
N GLY A 108 3.40 5.81 -6.41
CA GLY A 108 4.45 6.82 -6.49
C GLY A 108 5.58 6.50 -7.48
N VAL A 109 5.36 5.54 -8.40
CA VAL A 109 6.36 5.15 -9.40
C VAL A 109 5.77 5.21 -10.82
N PRO A 110 6.59 5.46 -11.86
CA PRO A 110 6.15 5.48 -13.25
C PRO A 110 5.57 4.13 -13.70
N SER A 111 4.70 4.14 -14.71
CA SER A 111 4.04 2.95 -15.28
C SER A 111 5.00 1.85 -15.71
N ALA A 112 6.20 2.22 -16.21
CA ALA A 112 7.27 1.30 -16.58
C ALA A 112 7.88 0.53 -15.40
N ARG A 113 7.61 0.92 -14.15
CA ARG A 113 8.09 0.27 -12.91
C ARG A 113 6.95 -0.15 -11.99
N ALA A 114 5.77 0.40 -12.18
CA ALA A 114 4.59 0.09 -11.38
C ALA A 114 4.09 -1.33 -11.70
N SER A 115 3.79 -2.12 -10.68
CA SER A 115 3.20 -3.46 -10.85
C SER A 115 1.84 -3.38 -11.55
N ALA A 116 1.63 -4.19 -12.58
CA ALA A 116 0.36 -4.31 -13.28
C ALA A 116 -0.79 -4.69 -12.32
N ILE A 117 -0.54 -5.63 -11.42
CA ILE A 117 -1.54 -6.13 -10.44
C ILE A 117 -1.90 -5.02 -9.45
N MET A 118 -0.89 -4.37 -8.86
CA MET A 118 -1.11 -3.32 -7.84
C MET A 118 -1.82 -2.10 -8.43
N THR A 119 -1.37 -1.63 -9.59
CA THR A 119 -1.99 -0.47 -10.25
C THR A 119 -3.43 -0.76 -10.68
N THR A 120 -3.68 -1.93 -11.27
CA THR A 120 -5.04 -2.36 -11.61
C THR A 120 -5.92 -2.48 -10.37
N GLY A 121 -5.40 -3.04 -9.28
CA GLY A 121 -6.11 -3.14 -8.02
C GLY A 121 -6.46 -1.77 -7.43
N ALA A 122 -5.52 -0.84 -7.42
CA ALA A 122 -5.73 0.53 -6.96
C ALA A 122 -6.77 1.28 -7.83
N MET A 123 -6.67 1.12 -9.16
CA MET A 123 -7.63 1.67 -10.11
C MET A 123 -9.06 1.20 -9.80
N LEU A 124 -9.28 -0.10 -9.76
CA LEU A 124 -10.60 -0.70 -9.55
C LEU A 124 -11.15 -0.43 -8.15
N SER A 125 -10.30 -0.47 -7.12
CA SER A 125 -10.70 -0.15 -5.75
C SER A 125 -11.14 1.31 -5.62
N SER A 126 -10.45 2.25 -6.28
CA SER A 126 -10.82 3.67 -6.28
C SER A 126 -12.15 3.96 -6.96
N MET A 127 -12.62 3.07 -7.83
CA MET A 127 -13.91 3.22 -8.53
C MET A 127 -15.09 2.62 -7.76
N THR A 128 -14.85 1.65 -6.87
CA THR A 128 -15.94 0.91 -6.23
C THR A 128 -16.44 1.54 -4.95
N ARG A 129 -15.54 1.97 -4.06
CA ARG A 129 -15.90 2.54 -2.75
C ARG A 129 -14.84 3.53 -2.30
N CYS A 130 -14.93 4.76 -2.77
CA CYS A 130 -14.06 5.84 -2.34
C CYS A 130 -14.84 6.74 -1.39
N PHE A 131 -14.54 6.66 -0.11
CA PHE A 131 -15.12 7.52 0.92
C PHE A 131 -14.08 8.51 1.40
N ARG A 132 -14.51 9.67 1.81
CA ARG A 132 -13.70 10.63 2.53
C ARG A 132 -14.40 10.98 3.84
N PRO A 133 -13.67 11.37 4.88
CA PRO A 133 -14.29 11.92 6.09
C PRO A 133 -15.18 13.11 5.75
N TYR A 134 -16.26 13.25 6.49
CA TYR A 134 -17.03 14.49 6.47
C TYR A 134 -16.19 15.58 7.13
N GLY A 135 -16.12 16.76 6.53
CA GLY A 135 -15.24 17.83 7.00
C GLY A 135 -13.82 17.75 6.41
N PHE A 136 -12.84 18.18 7.16
CA PHE A 136 -11.43 18.16 6.77
C PHE A 136 -10.73 16.86 7.21
N PHE A 137 -9.65 16.51 6.50
CA PHE A 137 -8.95 15.25 6.75
C PHE A 137 -8.25 15.21 8.11
N ASP A 138 -7.92 16.37 8.68
CA ASP A 138 -7.30 16.53 9.99
C ASP A 138 -8.26 16.29 11.16
N GLU A 139 -9.58 16.39 10.94
CA GLU A 139 -10.58 16.07 11.96
C GLU A 139 -10.54 14.60 12.37
N PHE A 140 -10.20 13.68 11.44
CA PHE A 140 -10.12 12.27 11.74
C PHE A 140 -9.00 11.94 12.76
N PRO A 141 -7.71 12.30 12.52
CA PRO A 141 -6.67 12.07 13.53
C PRO A 141 -6.91 12.85 14.82
N ALA A 142 -7.49 14.06 14.77
CA ALA A 142 -7.86 14.82 15.97
C ALA A 142 -8.90 14.08 16.83
N THR A 143 -9.91 13.50 16.19
CA THR A 143 -10.91 12.68 16.88
C THR A 143 -10.31 11.43 17.50
N MET A 144 -9.41 10.73 16.77
CA MET A 144 -8.71 9.57 17.29
C MET A 144 -7.84 9.94 18.50
N ALA A 145 -7.12 11.07 18.44
CA ALA A 145 -6.31 11.57 19.54
C ALA A 145 -7.16 11.86 20.79
N ARG A 146 -8.30 12.54 20.62
CA ARG A 146 -9.23 12.82 21.72
C ARG A 146 -9.75 11.53 22.36
N LEU A 147 -10.24 10.58 21.57
CA LEU A 147 -10.75 9.30 22.05
C LEU A 147 -9.67 8.48 22.78
N PHE A 148 -8.41 8.57 22.34
CA PHE A 148 -7.28 7.93 23.00
C PHE A 148 -7.03 8.54 24.37
N GLN A 149 -7.04 9.87 24.48
CA GLN A 149 -6.87 10.60 25.74
C GLN A 149 -8.03 10.36 26.70
N GLU A 150 -9.27 10.33 26.21
CA GLU A 150 -10.47 10.00 27.02
C GLU A 150 -10.39 8.60 27.65
N ARG A 151 -9.63 7.67 27.01
CA ARG A 151 -9.35 6.32 27.56
C ARG A 151 -8.09 6.25 28.43
N GLY A 152 -7.54 7.38 28.84
CA GLY A 152 -6.35 7.44 29.70
C GLY A 152 -5.01 7.39 28.93
N GLY A 153 -5.03 7.44 27.61
CA GLY A 153 -3.80 7.52 26.82
C GLY A 153 -3.14 8.91 26.93
N GLU A 154 -1.80 8.94 26.92
CA GLU A 154 -1.01 10.16 26.93
C GLU A 154 -0.40 10.42 25.55
N ILE A 155 -0.57 11.65 25.04
CA ILE A 155 0.05 12.10 23.80
C ILE A 155 1.10 13.15 24.11
N ARG A 156 2.34 12.88 23.72
CA ARG A 156 3.46 13.82 23.82
C ARG A 156 3.87 14.27 22.42
N LEU A 157 3.64 15.54 22.14
CA LEU A 157 4.09 16.18 20.89
C LEU A 157 5.51 16.73 21.08
N ARG A 158 6.24 16.88 19.97
CA ARG A 158 7.64 17.38 19.96
C ARG A 158 8.57 16.56 20.86
N ALA A 159 8.26 15.28 21.05
CA ALA A 159 9.03 14.33 21.84
C ALA A 159 9.75 13.35 20.90
N GLU A 160 10.94 13.75 20.43
CA GLU A 160 11.78 12.92 19.57
C GLU A 160 12.27 11.70 20.37
N VAL A 161 11.92 10.48 19.94
CA VAL A 161 12.46 9.26 20.52
C VAL A 161 13.89 9.07 20.02
N GLU A 162 14.84 9.14 20.93
CA GLU A 162 16.26 8.95 20.65
C GLU A 162 16.63 7.46 20.59
N ARG A 163 16.03 6.65 21.47
CA ARG A 163 16.36 5.22 21.58
C ARG A 163 15.20 4.38 22.09
N ILE A 164 15.07 3.16 21.54
CA ILE A 164 14.28 2.08 22.13
C ILE A 164 15.23 1.27 23.00
N VAL A 165 14.96 1.21 24.30
CA VAL A 165 15.81 0.52 25.27
C VAL A 165 15.41 -0.95 25.31
N VAL A 166 16.42 -1.83 25.14
CA VAL A 166 16.28 -3.29 25.24
C VAL A 166 17.14 -3.78 26.39
N GLU A 167 16.54 -4.50 27.32
CA GLU A 167 17.19 -5.11 28.48
C GLU A 167 16.90 -6.62 28.47
N ASN A 168 17.93 -7.44 28.55
CA ASN A 168 17.82 -8.91 28.53
C ASN A 168 17.01 -9.45 27.32
N GLY A 169 17.21 -8.85 26.11
CA GLY A 169 16.52 -9.26 24.88
C GLY A 169 15.06 -8.85 24.79
N LYS A 170 14.55 -8.03 25.72
CA LYS A 170 13.18 -7.53 25.72
C LYS A 170 13.15 -6.01 25.73
N VAL A 171 12.12 -5.46 25.11
CA VAL A 171 11.88 -4.01 25.16
C VAL A 171 11.58 -3.60 26.61
N ALA A 172 12.29 -2.59 27.12
CA ALA A 172 12.12 -2.03 28.45
C ALA A 172 11.45 -0.63 28.41
N GLY A 173 11.51 0.05 27.26
CA GLY A 173 10.90 1.37 27.11
C GLY A 173 11.56 2.21 26.02
N VAL A 174 11.33 3.51 26.07
CA VAL A 174 11.90 4.47 25.13
C VAL A 174 12.56 5.61 25.88
N ARG A 175 13.61 6.19 25.28
CA ARG A 175 14.26 7.40 25.75
C ARG A 175 13.93 8.55 24.80
N ILE A 176 13.50 9.68 25.38
CA ILE A 176 13.23 10.90 24.65
C ILE A 176 14.51 11.75 24.64
N LYS A 177 14.83 12.34 23.53
CA LYS A 177 15.99 13.24 23.36
C LYS A 177 15.86 14.43 24.31
N GLY A 178 16.90 14.65 25.10
CA GLY A 178 16.94 15.74 26.10
C GLY A 178 16.17 15.45 27.39
N ASP A 179 15.63 14.23 27.57
CA ASP A 179 15.10 13.76 28.87
C ASP A 179 15.91 12.56 29.35
N GLU A 180 16.50 12.64 30.51
CA GLU A 180 17.29 11.54 31.09
C GLU A 180 16.39 10.36 31.52
N ARG A 181 15.10 10.60 31.75
CA ARG A 181 14.16 9.59 32.21
C ARG A 181 13.70 8.70 31.06
N MET A 182 13.72 7.41 31.31
CA MET A 182 13.15 6.41 30.42
C MET A 182 11.65 6.30 30.65
N ILE A 183 10.88 6.36 29.57
CA ILE A 183 9.46 5.97 29.60
C ILE A 183 9.42 4.46 29.51
N ARG A 184 9.05 3.79 30.59
CA ARG A 184 8.95 2.32 30.62
C ARG A 184 7.77 1.84 29.81
N ALA A 185 7.98 0.79 29.02
CA ALA A 185 6.96 0.13 28.23
C ALA A 185 7.38 -1.32 27.94
N GLU A 186 6.45 -2.23 28.06
CA GLU A 186 6.67 -3.65 27.72
C GLU A 186 6.63 -3.88 26.20
N ARG A 187 5.98 -2.99 25.46
CA ARG A 187 5.82 -3.04 24.00
C ARG A 187 5.97 -1.66 23.40
N VAL A 188 6.61 -1.58 22.25
CA VAL A 188 6.76 -0.35 21.47
C VAL A 188 6.27 -0.63 20.06
N VAL A 189 5.32 0.18 19.58
CA VAL A 189 4.89 0.19 18.19
C VAL A 189 5.50 1.40 17.53
N THR A 190 6.17 1.21 16.42
CA THR A 190 6.79 2.28 15.65
C THR A 190 6.20 2.37 14.24
N THR A 191 6.01 3.59 13.75
CA THR A 191 5.54 3.87 12.37
C THR A 191 6.67 4.46 11.51
N VAL A 192 7.88 4.59 12.04
CA VAL A 192 9.05 4.98 11.25
C VAL A 192 9.52 3.80 10.38
N ASP A 193 10.32 4.09 9.36
CA ASP A 193 10.93 3.06 8.52
C ASP A 193 11.58 1.96 9.37
N PRO A 194 11.31 0.67 9.11
CA PRO A 194 11.85 -0.44 9.91
C PRO A 194 13.37 -0.44 10.00
N MET A 195 14.08 -0.05 8.93
CA MET A 195 15.54 0.03 8.93
C MET A 195 16.04 1.17 9.83
N VAL A 196 15.32 2.27 9.87
CA VAL A 196 15.59 3.39 10.79
C VAL A 196 15.34 2.95 12.22
N ALA A 197 14.20 2.28 12.49
CA ALA A 197 13.88 1.76 13.82
C ALA A 197 14.99 0.82 14.33
N MET A 198 15.38 -0.14 13.53
CA MET A 198 16.36 -1.15 13.93
C MET A 198 17.78 -0.58 14.07
N ARG A 199 18.25 0.18 13.07
CA ARG A 199 19.63 0.65 13.06
C ARG A 199 19.88 1.85 13.98
N ARG A 200 18.91 2.77 14.07
CA ARG A 200 19.10 4.03 14.82
C ARG A 200 18.47 3.98 16.20
N LEU A 201 17.25 3.44 16.33
CA LEU A 201 16.54 3.49 17.60
C LEU A 201 16.87 2.30 18.51
N VAL A 202 16.99 1.08 17.98
CA VAL A 202 17.34 -0.10 18.79
C VAL A 202 18.86 -0.24 18.95
N GLY A 203 19.62 0.01 17.89
CA GLY A 203 21.09 -0.03 17.90
C GLY A 203 21.69 -1.36 17.46
N ASP A 204 23.02 -1.38 17.31
CA ASP A 204 23.78 -2.36 16.54
C ASP A 204 23.73 -3.84 17.00
N PRO A 205 23.65 -4.19 18.29
CA PRO A 205 23.59 -5.62 18.65
C PRO A 205 22.38 -6.38 18.12
N TYR A 206 21.35 -5.61 17.73
CA TYR A 206 20.07 -6.14 17.18
C TYR A 206 19.87 -5.77 15.71
N ALA A 207 20.83 -5.09 15.08
CA ALA A 207 20.80 -4.82 13.65
C ALA A 207 20.77 -6.16 12.90
N LEU A 208 19.89 -6.23 11.91
CA LEU A 208 19.83 -7.38 11.01
C LEU A 208 21.21 -7.68 10.49
N SER A 209 21.64 -8.96 10.50
CA SER A 209 22.90 -9.37 9.91
C SER A 209 22.98 -8.88 8.46
N PRO A 210 24.19 -8.61 7.91
CA PRO A 210 24.36 -8.16 6.53
C PRO A 210 23.58 -9.00 5.50
N ASP A 211 23.45 -10.31 5.73
CA ASP A 211 22.70 -11.23 4.88
C ASP A 211 21.17 -10.95 4.90
N ARG A 212 20.62 -10.50 6.01
CA ARG A 212 19.20 -10.08 6.10
C ARG A 212 18.96 -8.65 5.64
N ALA A 213 19.97 -7.80 5.64
CA ALA A 213 19.86 -6.43 5.11
C ALA A 213 19.73 -6.38 3.59
N ALA A 214 20.09 -7.46 2.89
CA ALA A 214 19.97 -7.62 1.45
C ALA A 214 18.58 -8.11 1.00
N GLU A 215 17.72 -8.58 1.92
CA GLU A 215 16.35 -8.95 1.56
C GLU A 215 15.47 -7.72 1.33
N PRO A 216 14.59 -7.75 0.31
CA PRO A 216 13.66 -6.65 0.06
C PRO A 216 12.79 -6.41 1.31
N SER A 217 12.64 -5.14 1.68
CA SER A 217 12.02 -4.64 2.92
C SER A 217 10.63 -5.17 3.29
N GLY A 218 9.98 -5.94 2.42
CA GLY A 218 8.69 -6.57 2.68
C GLY A 218 8.76 -7.92 3.40
N GLN A 219 9.91 -8.62 3.36
CA GLN A 219 10.03 -9.97 3.95
C GLN A 219 10.71 -9.95 5.33
N ALA A 220 11.60 -8.99 5.59
CA ALA A 220 12.31 -8.89 6.86
C ALA A 220 11.38 -8.62 8.05
N ALA A 221 10.30 -7.84 7.85
CA ALA A 221 9.33 -7.54 8.90
C ALA A 221 8.46 -8.75 9.33
N ALA A 222 8.41 -9.81 8.52
CA ALA A 222 7.61 -11.01 8.80
C ALA A 222 8.37 -12.08 9.61
N ALA A 223 9.70 -12.10 9.53
CA ALA A 223 10.51 -13.16 10.11
C ALA A 223 10.85 -12.93 11.61
N ASP A 224 10.80 -11.69 12.09
CA ASP A 224 11.25 -11.33 13.45
C ASP A 224 10.09 -10.91 14.38
N ARG A 225 8.86 -11.38 14.09
CA ARG A 225 7.69 -11.08 14.94
C ARG A 225 7.82 -11.64 16.33
N ASP A 226 8.53 -12.74 16.49
CA ASP A 226 8.69 -13.41 17.80
C ASP A 226 9.79 -12.76 18.65
N ALA A 227 10.78 -12.10 18.04
CA ALA A 227 11.86 -11.39 18.75
C ALA A 227 11.39 -10.09 19.41
N PHE A 228 10.34 -9.45 18.86
CA PHE A 228 9.79 -8.19 19.39
C PHE A 228 8.51 -8.37 20.21
N GLY A 229 8.08 -9.60 20.51
CA GLY A 229 6.90 -9.84 21.34
C GLY A 229 5.59 -9.30 20.73
N ILE A 230 5.48 -9.25 19.41
CA ILE A 230 4.22 -8.98 18.72
C ILE A 230 3.42 -10.29 18.79
N GLY A 231 2.76 -10.50 19.93
CA GLY A 231 1.98 -11.69 20.20
C GLY A 231 0.84 -11.88 19.20
N ARG A 232 0.47 -13.16 19.02
CA ARG A 232 -0.65 -13.60 18.15
C ARG A 232 -2.04 -13.25 18.69
N ASP A 233 -2.14 -12.67 19.88
CA ASP A 233 -3.42 -12.32 20.52
C ASP A 233 -3.71 -10.82 20.38
N SER A 234 -4.19 -10.42 19.23
CA SER A 234 -4.98 -9.20 19.09
C SER A 234 -6.44 -9.57 18.82
N THR A 235 -7.11 -10.11 19.83
CA THR A 235 -8.55 -9.93 19.95
C THR A 235 -8.77 -8.50 20.42
N LEU A 236 -8.86 -7.59 19.47
CA LEU A 236 -9.53 -6.32 19.70
C LEU A 236 -11.01 -6.64 19.88
N GLY A 237 -11.42 -6.82 21.12
CA GLY A 237 -12.82 -6.70 21.51
C GLY A 237 -13.26 -5.27 21.22
N VAL A 238 -14.25 -5.13 20.38
CA VAL A 238 -15.05 -3.93 20.14
C VAL A 238 -15.95 -3.70 21.34
#